data_dc7bacc0970f106af231f4d43fd88709
#
_entry.id   dc7bacc0970f106af231f4d43fd88709
#
_cell.length_a   1.000
_cell.length_b   1.000
_cell.length_c   1.000
_cell.angle_alpha   90.00
_cell.angle_beta   90.00
_cell.angle_gamma   90.00
#
_symmetry.space_group_name_H-M   'P 1'
#
loop_
_entity.id
_entity.type
_entity.pdbx_description
1 polymer ?
#
loop_
_entity_poly.entity_id
_entity_poly.type
_entity_poly.pdbx_seq_one_letter_code
_entity_poly.pdbx_strand_id
1 'polypeptide(L)'
;MRCSFHANRFPKTVIDTYMNNSKVDPHDQARTQPARGTFWRRAAFAAACVATLVAGLYVVENWRGQRHWDRVQVELEAKGARLDWDHYIPPAIPDDQNIFKAPQMEEWFVKGRGNTNSLRHRLSTEGGGVWNVGKLPKAEEVLLATVTPRLPGQADGSRTAGIVIKANSPGARLELERLVLKTSGHRLHGLQGFDFSTEPVAGTKPLEIVLEGDPLPNADQILALMPGGGTNLTCRLVPGEGSAFKLVSNPQSSARDAADYLAWSREFDPDFQKIREALTRPHARIEGSYDVPFAGPLPDFVTMRCAAQVLGQRAQCHLLLGEPAEAAQDLLLVRRLCRFLGNGPGEAPTTLVSAMIEVAICGVYVGVIKDGFTLGVWQREQLVELQQETAKLRLLPLIVAAFQAERAGAGQLLTHTKSADLWKAFSGGTPAAGWGKQVKDPMWWFLTLAPRGWLYQNRVVISRLHQSVIEGYDPAGFLVLPESIDASWRKTGATLDSRTPYNWLAAVAVPNFSRANQTVARNQTLAGEAIVACALEQYRLQHGGLPETLEALVPQFIQNLPHDIIGGKPLHYRRMEEGRYLLYSVGWNGQDDAGTAADQPSDGDWVW
;
A
#
# COMPACT_ATOMS: atom_id res chain seq x y z
N MET A 1 -23.53 16.49 -19.44
CA MET A 1 -24.93 16.72 -19.88
C MET A 1 -25.70 17.36 -18.73
N ARG A 2 -26.01 18.64 -18.87
CA ARG A 2 -26.83 19.41 -17.93
C ARG A 2 -28.26 19.31 -18.40
N CYS A 3 -29.17 18.82 -17.55
CA CYS A 3 -30.61 18.98 -17.78
C CYS A 3 -31.13 20.07 -16.83
N SER A 4 -31.57 21.16 -17.45
CA SER A 4 -32.29 22.26 -16.83
C SER A 4 -33.74 21.86 -16.71
N PHE A 5 -34.35 22.03 -15.54
CA PHE A 5 -35.82 22.01 -15.43
C PHE A 5 -36.32 23.44 -15.25
N HIS A 6 -37.18 23.82 -16.20
CA HIS A 6 -37.91 25.07 -16.23
C HIS A 6 -39.10 25.03 -15.26
N ALA A 7 -39.24 26.09 -14.50
CA ALA A 7 -40.41 26.38 -13.69
C ALA A 7 -41.51 27.02 -14.58
N ASN A 8 -42.67 26.41 -14.63
CA ASN A 8 -43.87 27.02 -15.22
C ASN A 8 -44.72 27.68 -14.13
N ARG A 9 -44.87 29.00 -14.25
CA ARG A 9 -45.86 29.81 -13.54
C ARG A 9 -47.24 29.61 -14.16
N PHE A 10 -48.26 29.48 -13.32
CA PHE A 10 -49.64 29.70 -13.71
C PHE A 10 -50.22 30.98 -13.04
N PRO A 11 -51.12 31.71 -13.72
CA PRO A 11 -51.50 33.06 -13.36
C PRO A 11 -52.68 33.13 -12.40
N LYS A 12 -52.76 34.25 -11.64
CA LYS A 12 -53.91 34.70 -10.88
C LYS A 12 -54.93 35.40 -11.82
N THR A 13 -56.22 35.07 -11.69
CA THR A 13 -57.34 35.97 -12.07
C THR A 13 -58.51 35.63 -11.15
N VAL A 14 -58.81 36.53 -10.26
CA VAL A 14 -59.94 37.45 -10.10
C VAL A 14 -61.29 36.88 -10.55
N ILE A 15 -62.24 36.88 -9.59
CA ILE A 15 -63.63 37.41 -9.78
C ILE A 15 -64.26 37.58 -8.40
N ASP A 16 -64.59 38.83 -8.11
CA ASP A 16 -65.51 39.28 -7.08
C ASP A 16 -66.98 39.05 -7.42
N THR A 17 -67.77 39.13 -6.37
CA THR A 17 -69.19 39.55 -6.37
C THR A 17 -70.25 38.48 -6.55
N TYR A 18 -70.92 38.15 -5.49
CA TYR A 18 -72.35 38.41 -5.34
C TYR A 18 -72.78 38.22 -3.86
N MET A 19 -73.24 39.35 -3.24
CA MET A 19 -74.06 39.33 -2.02
C MET A 19 -75.48 38.83 -2.43
N ASN A 20 -76.01 37.95 -1.62
CA ASN A 20 -77.45 38.08 -1.34
C ASN A 20 -77.87 37.43 -0.02
N ASN A 21 -78.64 38.17 0.72
CA ASN A 21 -79.27 37.87 1.99
C ASN A 21 -80.31 36.75 1.84
N SER A 22 -80.29 35.75 2.73
CA SER A 22 -81.47 35.12 3.24
C SER A 22 -81.29 34.62 4.64
N LYS A 23 -82.16 35.15 5.54
CA LYS A 23 -82.32 34.70 6.93
C LYS A 23 -82.78 33.24 6.93
N VAL A 24 -82.05 32.41 7.70
CA VAL A 24 -82.53 31.07 8.10
C VAL A 24 -82.27 30.93 9.60
N ASP A 25 -83.27 30.39 10.30
CA ASP A 25 -83.42 30.22 11.73
C ASP A 25 -82.28 29.51 12.43
N PRO A 26 -82.05 29.84 13.71
CA PRO A 26 -81.04 29.16 14.50
C PRO A 26 -81.65 28.01 15.32
N HIS A 27 -81.90 26.87 14.68
CA HIS A 27 -82.10 25.63 15.44
C HIS A 27 -81.55 24.46 14.62
N ASP A 28 -80.71 23.67 15.33
CA ASP A 28 -80.24 22.33 14.97
C ASP A 28 -79.02 22.22 14.02
N GLN A 29 -77.85 22.50 14.54
CA GLN A 29 -76.66 21.75 14.14
C GLN A 29 -75.76 21.53 15.38
N ALA A 30 -76.05 20.51 16.15
CA ALA A 30 -75.07 19.88 16.99
C ALA A 30 -73.98 19.28 16.10
N ARG A 31 -72.98 20.10 15.67
CA ARG A 31 -71.74 19.63 15.12
C ARG A 31 -71.06 18.81 16.22
N THR A 32 -71.19 17.49 16.14
CA THR A 32 -70.32 16.57 16.89
C THR A 32 -68.86 16.85 16.48
N GLN A 33 -68.19 17.67 17.29
CA GLN A 33 -66.72 17.73 17.24
C GLN A 33 -66.23 16.29 17.48
N PRO A 34 -65.43 15.72 16.59
CA PRO A 34 -64.85 14.42 16.86
C PRO A 34 -64.01 14.59 18.09
N ALA A 35 -64.36 13.84 19.13
CA ALA A 35 -63.73 13.94 20.44
C ALA A 35 -62.19 13.77 20.22
N ARG A 36 -61.42 14.80 20.56
CA ARG A 36 -59.95 14.82 20.50
C ARG A 36 -59.31 13.54 21.11
N GLY A 37 -60.03 12.94 22.06
CA GLY A 37 -59.62 11.67 22.69
C GLY A 37 -59.65 10.44 21.78
N THR A 38 -60.56 10.40 20.77
CA THR A 38 -60.60 9.23 19.85
C THR A 38 -59.48 9.26 18.81
N PHE A 39 -59.07 10.45 18.35
CA PHE A 39 -57.90 10.60 17.45
C PHE A 39 -56.62 10.13 18.16
N TRP A 40 -56.35 10.62 19.36
CA TRP A 40 -55.15 10.20 20.11
C TRP A 40 -55.13 8.72 20.48
N ARG A 41 -56.28 8.12 20.79
CA ARG A 41 -56.39 6.66 20.98
C ARG A 41 -56.09 5.86 19.73
N ARG A 42 -56.56 6.28 18.57
CA ARG A 42 -56.26 5.63 17.28
C ARG A 42 -54.82 5.83 16.90
N ALA A 43 -54.27 7.01 17.09
CA ALA A 43 -52.81 7.28 16.88
C ALA A 43 -51.92 6.44 17.81
N ALA A 44 -52.28 6.35 19.10
CA ALA A 44 -51.53 5.50 20.04
C ALA A 44 -51.63 3.99 19.69
N PHE A 45 -52.80 3.53 19.26
CA PHE A 45 -52.98 2.15 18.80
C PHE A 45 -52.15 1.88 17.54
N ALA A 46 -52.18 2.77 16.56
CA ALA A 46 -51.36 2.65 15.36
C ALA A 46 -49.85 2.67 15.70
N ALA A 47 -49.43 3.54 16.58
CA ALA A 47 -48.04 3.58 17.06
C ALA A 47 -47.64 2.28 17.81
N ALA A 48 -48.53 1.73 18.63
CA ALA A 48 -48.31 0.42 19.28
C ALA A 48 -48.19 -0.72 18.28
N CYS A 49 -49.04 -0.76 17.25
CA CYS A 49 -48.96 -1.74 16.16
C CYS A 49 -47.62 -1.61 15.41
N VAL A 50 -47.21 -0.40 15.03
CA VAL A 50 -45.91 -0.16 14.38
C VAL A 50 -44.76 -0.59 15.29
N ALA A 51 -44.79 -0.23 16.58
CA ALA A 51 -43.77 -0.63 17.54
C ALA A 51 -43.68 -2.19 17.68
N THR A 52 -44.84 -2.87 17.69
CA THR A 52 -44.89 -4.32 17.72
C THR A 52 -44.32 -4.96 16.45
N LEU A 53 -44.64 -4.41 15.26
CA LEU A 53 -44.08 -4.86 14.00
C LEU A 53 -42.55 -4.66 13.94
N VAL A 54 -42.06 -3.49 14.39
CA VAL A 54 -40.63 -3.22 14.48
C VAL A 54 -39.96 -4.19 15.47
N ALA A 55 -40.53 -4.37 16.67
CA ALA A 55 -40.00 -5.34 17.63
C ALA A 55 -39.97 -6.77 17.05
N GLY A 56 -41.03 -7.19 16.35
CA GLY A 56 -41.08 -8.46 15.65
C GLY A 56 -39.98 -8.60 14.58
N LEU A 57 -39.76 -7.54 13.78
CA LEU A 57 -38.67 -7.48 12.80
C LEU A 57 -37.30 -7.68 13.50
N TYR A 58 -37.04 -6.98 14.58
CA TYR A 58 -35.77 -7.11 15.32
C TYR A 58 -35.57 -8.53 15.85
N VAL A 59 -36.61 -9.14 16.40
CA VAL A 59 -36.51 -10.53 16.91
C VAL A 59 -36.19 -11.49 15.77
N VAL A 60 -36.93 -11.40 14.65
CA VAL A 60 -36.73 -12.28 13.50
C VAL A 60 -35.36 -12.11 12.87
N GLU A 61 -34.95 -10.86 12.63
CA GLU A 61 -33.64 -10.56 12.01
C GLU A 61 -32.49 -10.98 12.93
N ASN A 62 -32.59 -10.73 14.24
CA ASN A 62 -31.56 -11.13 15.19
C ASN A 62 -31.42 -12.66 15.25
N TRP A 63 -32.54 -13.39 15.35
CA TRP A 63 -32.55 -14.86 15.34
C TRP A 63 -31.97 -15.41 14.03
N ARG A 64 -32.40 -14.86 12.87
CA ARG A 64 -31.94 -15.30 11.56
C ARG A 64 -30.45 -15.07 11.36
N GLY A 65 -29.97 -13.87 11.73
CA GLY A 65 -28.55 -13.51 11.61
C GLY A 65 -27.67 -14.38 12.48
N GLN A 66 -28.03 -14.53 13.76
CA GLN A 66 -27.26 -15.36 14.70
C GLN A 66 -27.22 -16.83 14.24
N ARG A 67 -28.37 -17.41 13.89
CA ARG A 67 -28.42 -18.80 13.41
C ARG A 67 -27.65 -19.05 12.12
N HIS A 68 -27.56 -18.02 11.26
CA HIS A 68 -26.72 -18.10 10.06
C HIS A 68 -25.25 -18.09 10.45
N TRP A 69 -24.86 -17.21 11.37
CA TRP A 69 -23.50 -17.17 11.89
C TRP A 69 -23.09 -18.49 12.54
N ASP A 70 -23.90 -19.03 13.43
CA ASP A 70 -23.60 -20.29 14.16
C ASP A 70 -23.28 -21.42 13.17
N ARG A 71 -24.03 -21.53 12.07
CA ARG A 71 -23.77 -22.52 11.02
C ARG A 71 -22.46 -22.27 10.29
N VAL A 72 -22.17 -21.02 9.94
CA VAL A 72 -20.95 -20.65 9.23
C VAL A 72 -19.73 -20.78 10.14
N GLN A 73 -19.88 -20.47 11.41
CA GLN A 73 -18.84 -20.69 12.41
C GLN A 73 -18.40 -22.14 12.46
N VAL A 74 -19.35 -23.08 12.59
CA VAL A 74 -19.05 -24.53 12.58
C VAL A 74 -18.39 -24.96 11.27
N GLU A 75 -18.85 -24.43 10.12
CA GLU A 75 -18.25 -24.70 8.81
C GLU A 75 -16.77 -24.24 8.77
N LEU A 76 -16.48 -23.03 9.25
CA LEU A 76 -15.14 -22.45 9.23
C LEU A 76 -14.21 -23.15 10.24
N GLU A 77 -14.70 -23.46 11.44
CA GLU A 77 -13.94 -24.16 12.46
C GLU A 77 -13.58 -25.59 12.02
N ALA A 78 -14.48 -26.26 11.29
CA ALA A 78 -14.20 -27.56 10.68
C ALA A 78 -13.07 -27.50 9.62
N LYS A 79 -12.86 -26.33 9.01
CA LYS A 79 -11.73 -26.02 8.10
C LYS A 79 -10.48 -25.55 8.85
N GLY A 80 -10.45 -25.63 10.18
CA GLY A 80 -9.32 -25.20 11.01
C GLY A 80 -9.26 -23.71 11.29
N ALA A 81 -10.33 -22.95 11.00
CA ALA A 81 -10.37 -21.54 11.26
C ALA A 81 -10.42 -21.24 12.77
N ARG A 82 -9.56 -20.35 13.24
CA ARG A 82 -9.65 -19.75 14.58
C ARG A 82 -10.36 -18.42 14.46
N LEU A 83 -11.53 -18.30 15.10
CA LEU A 83 -12.42 -17.13 14.98
C LEU A 83 -12.46 -16.28 16.23
N ASP A 84 -11.77 -16.71 17.28
CA ASP A 84 -11.61 -16.00 18.54
C ASP A 84 -10.44 -15.01 18.43
N TRP A 85 -10.72 -13.73 18.71
CA TRP A 85 -9.72 -12.67 18.69
C TRP A 85 -8.65 -12.82 19.76
N ASP A 86 -9.01 -13.34 20.94
CA ASP A 86 -8.09 -13.48 22.06
C ASP A 86 -6.87 -14.37 21.69
N HIS A 87 -7.05 -15.29 20.73
CA HIS A 87 -5.95 -16.09 20.19
C HIS A 87 -4.87 -15.25 19.48
N TYR A 88 -5.25 -14.07 18.94
CA TYR A 88 -4.35 -13.19 18.18
C TYR A 88 -3.76 -12.05 19.01
N ILE A 89 -4.16 -11.95 20.28
CA ILE A 89 -3.58 -10.98 21.21
C ILE A 89 -2.15 -11.41 21.55
N PRO A 90 -1.14 -10.55 21.33
CA PRO A 90 0.24 -10.89 21.65
C PRO A 90 0.41 -11.11 23.16
N PRO A 91 1.10 -12.19 23.59
CA PRO A 91 1.34 -12.46 25.00
C PRO A 91 2.21 -11.35 25.61
N ALA A 92 2.12 -11.19 26.93
CA ALA A 92 3.01 -10.29 27.64
C ALA A 92 4.47 -10.76 27.52
N ILE A 93 5.38 -9.84 27.32
CA ILE A 93 6.81 -10.10 27.09
C ILE A 93 7.61 -9.29 28.12
N PRO A 94 8.67 -9.86 28.75
CA PRO A 94 9.58 -9.12 29.60
C PRO A 94 10.22 -7.95 28.86
N ASP A 95 10.40 -6.83 29.57
CA ASP A 95 10.91 -5.59 28.96
C ASP A 95 12.31 -5.74 28.35
N ASP A 96 13.18 -6.52 28.95
CA ASP A 96 14.52 -6.82 28.45
C ASP A 96 14.54 -7.68 27.18
N GLN A 97 13.46 -8.38 26.89
CA GLN A 97 13.28 -9.21 25.69
C GLN A 97 12.48 -8.49 24.60
N ASN A 98 11.90 -7.32 24.89
CA ASN A 98 11.01 -6.61 23.99
C ASN A 98 11.75 -5.51 23.21
N ILE A 99 11.78 -5.61 21.88
CA ILE A 99 12.42 -4.65 20.97
C ILE A 99 11.92 -3.22 21.24
N PHE A 100 10.60 -3.02 21.42
CA PHE A 100 10.04 -1.69 21.64
C PHE A 100 10.43 -1.05 22.97
N LYS A 101 10.89 -1.84 23.95
CA LYS A 101 11.41 -1.34 25.22
C LYS A 101 12.90 -0.96 25.18
N ALA A 102 13.58 -1.16 24.04
CA ALA A 102 14.89 -0.59 23.83
C ALA A 102 14.81 0.93 23.64
N PRO A 103 15.84 1.70 24.03
CA PRO A 103 15.82 3.15 23.93
C PRO A 103 15.39 3.66 22.54
N GLN A 104 14.47 4.62 22.51
CA GLN A 104 13.92 5.30 21.34
C GLN A 104 13.04 4.44 20.40
N MET A 105 13.02 3.10 20.53
CA MET A 105 12.27 2.25 19.60
C MET A 105 10.76 2.50 19.64
N GLU A 106 10.20 2.71 20.83
CA GLU A 106 8.79 3.03 20.99
C GLU A 106 8.44 4.41 20.39
N GLU A 107 9.30 5.41 20.58
CA GLU A 107 9.14 6.74 19.99
C GLU A 107 9.21 6.71 18.46
N TRP A 108 10.12 5.91 17.89
CA TRP A 108 10.33 5.87 16.45
C TRP A 108 9.34 4.99 15.71
N PHE A 109 9.01 3.85 16.27
CA PHE A 109 8.31 2.79 15.54
C PHE A 109 6.90 2.50 16.04
N VAL A 110 6.36 3.30 16.98
CA VAL A 110 4.96 3.17 17.40
C VAL A 110 4.18 4.42 16.99
N LYS A 111 3.08 4.18 16.27
CA LYS A 111 2.22 5.24 15.75
C LYS A 111 1.70 6.15 16.87
N GLY A 112 1.90 7.45 16.70
CA GLY A 112 1.40 8.48 17.64
C GLY A 112 2.29 8.73 18.85
N ARG A 113 3.45 8.07 18.98
CA ARG A 113 4.43 8.31 20.06
C ARG A 113 5.65 9.14 19.63
N GLY A 114 5.83 9.35 18.32
CA GLY A 114 6.90 10.19 17.76
C GLY A 114 6.58 11.68 17.83
N ASN A 115 7.63 12.50 17.95
CA ASN A 115 7.61 13.96 17.87
C ASN A 115 8.25 14.47 16.57
N THR A 116 8.37 15.79 16.38
CA THR A 116 8.99 16.39 15.20
C THR A 116 10.47 16.03 15.02
N ASN A 117 11.16 15.62 16.08
CA ASN A 117 12.54 15.13 16.05
C ASN A 117 12.61 13.60 15.94
N SER A 118 11.50 12.92 15.70
CA SER A 118 11.48 11.47 15.51
C SER A 118 12.28 11.07 14.26
N LEU A 119 12.76 9.84 14.25
CA LEU A 119 13.48 9.27 13.11
C LEU A 119 12.71 9.47 11.80
N ARG A 120 11.38 9.28 11.83
CA ARG A 120 10.50 9.51 10.68
C ARG A 120 10.65 10.91 10.10
N HIS A 121 10.63 11.94 10.95
CA HIS A 121 10.70 13.34 10.50
C HIS A 121 12.04 13.61 9.81
N ARG A 122 13.14 13.20 10.42
CA ARG A 122 14.48 13.36 9.84
C ARG A 122 14.64 12.61 8.52
N LEU A 123 14.24 11.34 8.45
CA LEU A 123 14.30 10.54 7.22
C LEU A 123 13.44 11.12 6.08
N SER A 124 12.29 11.75 6.39
CA SER A 124 11.35 12.23 5.37
C SER A 124 11.53 13.69 4.97
N THR A 125 11.97 14.55 5.90
CA THR A 125 12.08 16.01 5.65
C THR A 125 13.49 16.44 5.29
N GLU A 126 14.49 15.85 5.89
CA GLU A 126 15.88 16.21 5.65
C GLU A 126 16.49 15.39 4.49
N GLY A 127 16.00 14.19 4.28
CA GLY A 127 16.48 13.27 3.25
C GLY A 127 15.75 13.29 1.92
N GLY A 128 14.83 14.20 1.72
CA GLY A 128 14.17 14.36 0.42
C GLY A 128 13.32 13.18 -0.05
N GLY A 129 12.91 12.29 0.85
CA GLY A 129 11.91 11.27 0.52
C GLY A 129 12.46 9.96 -0.04
N VAL A 130 11.53 9.19 -0.49
CA VAL A 130 11.65 7.80 -0.89
C VAL A 130 12.33 7.63 -2.23
N TRP A 131 13.46 6.96 -2.26
CA TRP A 131 14.19 6.63 -3.48
C TRP A 131 13.67 5.34 -4.13
N ASN A 132 13.64 5.31 -5.47
CA ASN A 132 13.57 4.04 -6.19
C ASN A 132 14.98 3.48 -6.28
N VAL A 133 15.17 2.36 -5.63
CA VAL A 133 16.40 1.59 -5.72
C VAL A 133 16.76 1.37 -7.19
N GLY A 134 17.98 1.54 -7.59
CA GLY A 134 18.44 1.24 -8.95
C GLY A 134 18.68 2.43 -9.87
N LYS A 135 18.50 3.70 -9.42
CA LYS A 135 18.57 4.84 -10.34
C LYS A 135 19.55 5.96 -9.96
N LEU A 136 20.35 5.78 -8.92
CA LEU A 136 21.42 6.71 -8.60
C LEU A 136 22.62 6.49 -9.56
N PRO A 137 23.13 7.55 -10.20
CA PRO A 137 24.34 7.43 -11.00
C PRO A 137 25.57 7.22 -10.12
N LYS A 138 26.61 6.61 -10.66
CA LYS A 138 27.95 6.65 -10.07
C LYS A 138 28.46 8.10 -10.04
N ALA A 139 29.45 8.39 -9.18
CA ALA A 139 29.99 9.74 -8.97
C ALA A 139 30.42 10.50 -10.26
N GLU A 140 30.71 9.77 -11.33
CA GLU A 140 31.12 10.30 -12.62
C GLU A 140 30.05 10.16 -13.72
N GLU A 141 28.85 9.62 -13.38
CA GLU A 141 27.77 9.36 -14.31
C GLU A 141 26.61 10.33 -14.14
N VAL A 142 25.93 10.48 -15.18
CA VAL A 142 24.82 11.31 -15.53
C VAL A 142 23.63 11.26 -14.60
N LEU A 143 23.17 12.41 -14.22
CA LEU A 143 21.95 12.65 -13.46
C LEU A 143 20.69 12.43 -14.30
N LEU A 144 19.78 11.62 -13.75
CA LEU A 144 18.37 11.64 -14.12
C LEU A 144 17.67 12.71 -13.29
N ALA A 145 17.22 13.78 -13.92
CA ALA A 145 16.48 14.84 -13.26
C ALA A 145 15.09 15.00 -13.88
N THR A 146 14.10 15.35 -13.06
CA THR A 146 12.77 15.75 -13.53
C THR A 146 12.72 17.27 -13.61
N VAL A 147 12.45 17.82 -14.80
CA VAL A 147 12.25 19.26 -14.97
C VAL A 147 10.79 19.56 -14.72
N THR A 148 10.53 20.48 -13.81
CA THR A 148 9.22 21.05 -13.61
C THR A 148 9.19 22.43 -14.26
N PRO A 149 8.51 22.62 -15.40
CA PRO A 149 8.38 23.93 -16.00
C PRO A 149 7.52 24.83 -15.10
N ARG A 150 8.06 25.97 -14.68
CA ARG A 150 7.27 27.07 -14.12
C ARG A 150 6.70 27.87 -15.27
N LEU A 151 5.40 27.91 -15.41
CA LEU A 151 4.74 28.82 -16.35
C LEU A 151 4.61 30.21 -15.75
N PRO A 152 4.82 31.28 -16.55
CA PRO A 152 4.64 32.64 -16.08
C PRO A 152 3.20 32.86 -15.60
N GLY A 153 3.03 33.32 -14.35
CA GLY A 153 1.74 33.74 -13.79
C GLY A 153 1.06 32.74 -12.84
N GLN A 154 1.67 31.62 -12.48
CA GLN A 154 1.13 30.72 -11.46
C GLN A 154 1.73 30.98 -10.08
N ALA A 155 0.85 31.23 -9.11
CA ALA A 155 1.20 31.32 -7.71
C ALA A 155 1.67 29.95 -7.16
N ASP A 156 2.56 30.00 -6.18
CA ASP A 156 3.10 28.86 -5.46
C ASP A 156 2.00 27.85 -5.10
N GLY A 157 2.12 26.62 -5.59
CA GLY A 157 1.29 25.50 -5.15
C GLY A 157 0.47 24.76 -6.21
N SER A 158 0.43 25.18 -7.48
CA SER A 158 -0.42 24.54 -8.47
C SER A 158 0.34 23.91 -9.64
N ARG A 159 0.21 22.59 -9.72
CA ARG A 159 0.41 21.70 -10.89
C ARG A 159 1.82 21.70 -11.51
N THR A 160 2.58 20.72 -11.13
CA THR A 160 3.88 20.37 -11.71
C THR A 160 3.71 19.29 -12.78
N ALA A 161 4.16 19.57 -14.01
CA ALA A 161 4.38 18.53 -15.00
C ALA A 161 5.81 17.98 -14.80
N GLY A 162 5.92 16.69 -14.48
CA GLY A 162 7.22 16.03 -14.32
C GLY A 162 7.76 15.59 -15.67
N ILE A 163 8.89 16.15 -16.07
CA ILE A 163 9.63 15.73 -17.26
C ILE A 163 10.91 15.05 -16.80
N VAL A 164 11.13 13.81 -17.22
CA VAL A 164 12.34 13.05 -16.89
C VAL A 164 13.45 13.44 -17.87
N ILE A 165 14.51 14.06 -17.36
CA ILE A 165 15.67 14.45 -18.17
C ILE A 165 16.81 13.47 -17.93
N LYS A 166 17.33 12.87 -18.99
CA LYS A 166 18.59 12.12 -18.96
C LYS A 166 19.73 13.05 -19.36
N ALA A 167 20.60 13.39 -18.42
CA ALA A 167 21.81 14.15 -18.67
C ALA A 167 22.99 13.20 -18.92
N ASN A 168 23.63 13.23 -20.07
CA ASN A 168 24.69 12.28 -20.44
C ASN A 168 26.13 12.77 -20.19
N SER A 169 26.36 14.02 -19.81
CA SER A 169 27.68 14.51 -19.37
C SER A 169 27.59 15.93 -18.77
N PRO A 170 28.55 16.34 -17.90
CA PRO A 170 28.70 17.72 -17.50
C PRO A 170 28.93 18.59 -18.73
N GLY A 171 28.20 19.71 -18.88
CA GLY A 171 28.29 20.60 -20.02
C GLY A 171 27.42 20.20 -21.23
N ALA A 172 26.54 19.22 -21.11
CA ALA A 172 25.59 18.88 -22.14
C ALA A 172 24.46 19.90 -22.26
N ARG A 173 24.00 20.13 -23.50
CA ARG A 173 22.90 21.03 -23.83
C ARG A 173 21.58 20.26 -23.84
N LEU A 174 20.56 20.83 -23.19
CA LEU A 174 19.20 20.36 -23.32
C LEU A 174 18.54 20.98 -24.54
N GLU A 175 18.18 20.18 -25.53
CA GLU A 175 17.46 20.64 -26.72
C GLU A 175 16.05 20.13 -26.76
N LEU A 176 15.08 21.03 -26.91
CA LEU A 176 13.67 20.73 -27.16
C LEU A 176 13.36 21.09 -28.61
N GLU A 177 12.96 20.15 -29.44
CA GLU A 177 12.68 20.43 -30.86
C GLU A 177 11.50 21.37 -31.10
N ARG A 178 10.59 21.58 -30.14
CA ARG A 178 9.40 22.43 -30.33
C ARG A 178 9.00 23.29 -29.13
N LEU A 179 9.45 23.02 -27.93
CA LEU A 179 9.17 23.84 -26.77
C LEU A 179 10.46 24.30 -26.12
N VAL A 180 10.88 25.49 -26.49
CA VAL A 180 12.07 26.12 -25.94
C VAL A 180 11.68 26.85 -24.67
N LEU A 181 11.99 26.28 -23.53
CA LEU A 181 11.91 26.99 -22.27
C LEU A 181 13.24 27.72 -22.05
N LYS A 182 13.27 29.01 -22.34
CA LYS A 182 14.41 29.86 -22.01
C LYS A 182 14.45 30.05 -20.50
N THR A 183 15.48 29.49 -19.91
CA THR A 183 15.50 29.37 -18.47
C THR A 183 16.68 30.10 -17.86
N SER A 184 16.39 31.13 -17.14
CA SER A 184 17.27 31.59 -16.06
C SER A 184 16.67 31.10 -14.74
N GLY A 185 17.34 30.14 -14.09
CA GLY A 185 16.95 29.68 -12.76
C GLY A 185 15.81 28.66 -12.72
N HIS A 186 15.88 27.55 -13.44
CA HIS A 186 14.88 26.48 -13.35
C HIS A 186 15.25 25.50 -12.25
N ARG A 187 14.22 25.12 -11.48
CA ARG A 187 14.31 24.10 -10.49
C ARG A 187 14.14 22.75 -11.17
N LEU A 188 15.16 21.91 -11.08
CA LEU A 188 15.13 20.54 -11.56
C LEU A 188 14.79 19.66 -10.36
N HIS A 189 13.70 18.91 -10.46
CA HIS A 189 13.38 17.92 -9.43
C HIS A 189 14.00 16.59 -9.85
N GLY A 190 14.95 16.11 -9.08
CA GLY A 190 15.46 14.75 -9.22
C GLY A 190 14.31 13.76 -9.03
N LEU A 191 14.31 12.68 -9.80
CA LEU A 191 13.45 11.54 -9.51
C LEU A 191 13.69 11.18 -8.06
N GLN A 192 12.70 11.47 -7.17
CA GLN A 192 12.71 11.08 -5.78
C GLN A 192 13.14 12.11 -4.73
N GLY A 193 12.86 13.38 -4.99
CA GLY A 193 12.97 14.40 -3.98
C GLY A 193 14.29 15.17 -3.97
N PHE A 194 15.17 14.97 -4.95
CA PHE A 194 16.29 15.87 -5.16
C PHE A 194 15.88 17.03 -6.03
N ASP A 195 16.05 18.22 -5.51
CA ASP A 195 15.86 19.46 -6.24
C ASP A 195 17.22 19.98 -6.71
N PHE A 196 17.34 20.16 -8.01
CA PHE A 196 18.51 20.80 -8.61
C PHE A 196 18.09 22.13 -9.22
N SER A 197 18.95 23.12 -9.12
CA SER A 197 18.85 24.34 -9.91
C SER A 197 19.96 24.38 -10.95
N THR A 198 19.66 24.92 -12.14
CA THR A 198 20.68 25.18 -13.14
C THR A 198 21.06 26.66 -13.10
N GLU A 199 22.34 26.94 -12.94
CA GLU A 199 22.87 28.29 -13.07
C GLU A 199 23.62 28.41 -14.42
N PRO A 200 23.32 29.41 -15.24
CA PRO A 200 24.10 29.65 -16.44
C PRO A 200 25.54 29.98 -16.04
N VAL A 201 26.49 29.36 -16.71
CA VAL A 201 27.90 29.74 -16.58
C VAL A 201 28.11 31.09 -17.29
N ALA A 202 28.75 32.05 -16.62
CA ALA A 202 28.96 33.38 -17.15
C ALA A 202 29.67 33.33 -18.52
N GLY A 203 29.10 34.01 -19.52
CA GLY A 203 29.63 34.06 -20.89
C GLY A 203 29.14 32.93 -21.82
N THR A 204 28.25 32.08 -21.37
CA THR A 204 27.66 31.01 -22.20
C THR A 204 26.20 31.33 -22.59
N LYS A 205 25.72 30.64 -23.64
CA LYS A 205 24.31 30.77 -24.03
C LYS A 205 23.37 30.18 -22.94
N PRO A 206 22.15 30.73 -22.78
CA PRO A 206 21.17 30.17 -21.84
C PRO A 206 20.86 28.73 -22.22
N LEU A 207 20.59 27.92 -21.16
CA LEU A 207 20.18 26.54 -21.32
C LEU A 207 18.80 26.46 -22.01
N GLU A 208 18.73 25.70 -23.07
CA GLU A 208 17.48 25.37 -23.76
C GLU A 208 17.09 23.92 -23.44
N ILE A 209 15.84 23.71 -22.98
CA ILE A 209 15.29 22.40 -22.66
C ILE A 209 14.48 21.90 -23.84
N VAL A 210 14.88 20.75 -24.41
CA VAL A 210 14.23 20.17 -25.59
C VAL A 210 13.42 18.93 -25.16
N LEU A 211 12.09 18.93 -25.37
CA LEU A 211 11.21 17.79 -25.15
C LEU A 211 11.10 16.96 -26.43
N GLU A 212 11.38 15.67 -26.35
CA GLU A 212 11.16 14.71 -27.43
C GLU A 212 9.94 13.82 -27.11
N GLY A 213 9.04 13.67 -28.08
CA GLY A 213 7.89 12.78 -28.02
C GLY A 213 7.09 12.84 -29.30
N ASP A 214 6.42 11.78 -29.69
CA ASP A 214 5.56 11.73 -30.88
C ASP A 214 4.16 11.24 -30.49
N PRO A 215 3.11 12.08 -30.59
CA PRO A 215 3.15 13.53 -30.83
C PRO A 215 3.58 14.31 -29.58
N LEU A 216 4.34 15.39 -29.77
CA LEU A 216 4.69 16.31 -28.69
C LEU A 216 3.45 17.04 -28.18
N PRO A 217 3.09 16.90 -26.89
CA PRO A 217 2.00 17.68 -26.34
C PRO A 217 2.37 19.16 -26.31
N ASN A 218 1.42 20.04 -26.62
CA ASN A 218 1.62 21.49 -26.44
C ASN A 218 1.64 21.85 -24.94
N ALA A 219 2.02 23.08 -24.60
CA ALA A 219 2.14 23.52 -23.22
C ALA A 219 0.86 23.32 -22.40
N ASP A 220 -0.31 23.52 -22.99
CA ASP A 220 -1.61 23.33 -22.33
C ASP A 220 -1.92 21.84 -22.12
N GLN A 221 -1.51 20.98 -23.03
CA GLN A 221 -1.62 19.53 -22.89
C GLN A 221 -0.67 18.99 -21.82
N ILE A 222 0.55 19.53 -21.72
CA ILE A 222 1.48 19.20 -20.62
C ILE A 222 0.89 19.58 -19.28
N LEU A 223 0.20 20.72 -19.18
CA LEU A 223 -0.49 21.18 -17.97
C LEU A 223 -1.74 20.35 -17.65
N ALA A 224 -2.46 19.86 -18.67
CA ALA A 224 -3.67 19.05 -18.51
C ALA A 224 -3.36 17.59 -18.12
N LEU A 225 -2.15 17.11 -18.34
CA LEU A 225 -1.72 15.72 -18.05
C LEU A 225 -1.38 15.46 -16.58
N MET A 226 -1.64 16.38 -15.67
CA MET A 226 -1.37 16.21 -14.24
C MET A 226 -2.64 16.28 -13.40
N PRO A 227 -2.76 15.56 -12.31
CA PRO A 227 -1.87 14.65 -11.62
C PRO A 227 -2.31 13.19 -11.76
N GLY A 228 -1.41 12.30 -12.09
CA GLY A 228 -1.63 10.85 -12.04
C GLY A 228 -1.64 10.11 -13.38
N GLY A 229 -1.63 10.80 -14.50
CA GLY A 229 -1.48 10.20 -15.82
C GLY A 229 -0.04 10.35 -16.31
N GLY A 230 0.79 9.34 -16.08
CA GLY A 230 2.19 9.36 -16.50
C GLY A 230 2.34 9.26 -18.01
N THR A 231 2.62 10.36 -18.66
CA THR A 231 3.32 10.33 -19.94
C THR A 231 4.79 10.56 -19.63
N ASN A 232 5.62 9.55 -19.83
CA ASN A 232 7.06 9.68 -19.74
C ASN A 232 7.55 10.49 -20.95
N LEU A 233 7.74 11.78 -20.75
CA LEU A 233 8.45 12.61 -21.72
C LEU A 233 9.95 12.43 -21.47
N THR A 234 10.66 11.93 -22.46
CA THR A 234 12.12 11.75 -22.40
C THR A 234 12.79 12.98 -22.96
N CYS A 235 13.60 13.64 -22.15
CA CYS A 235 14.44 14.75 -22.61
C CYS A 235 15.84 14.23 -22.90
N ARG A 236 16.43 14.66 -24.00
CA ARG A 236 17.82 14.37 -24.35
C ARG A 236 18.69 15.60 -24.17
N LEU A 237 19.82 15.42 -23.47
CA LEU A 237 20.87 16.40 -23.40
C LEU A 237 21.78 16.23 -24.61
N VAL A 238 21.93 17.28 -25.42
CA VAL A 238 22.82 17.26 -26.58
C VAL A 238 24.02 18.15 -26.27
N PRO A 239 25.27 17.62 -26.35
CA PRO A 239 26.47 18.46 -26.25
C PRO A 239 26.46 19.51 -27.33
N GLY A 240 26.48 20.79 -26.97
CA GLY A 240 26.51 21.92 -27.91
C GLY A 240 27.72 22.79 -27.68
N GLU A 241 28.39 23.20 -28.76
CA GLU A 241 29.47 24.19 -28.66
C GLU A 241 28.97 25.51 -28.07
N GLY A 242 29.59 25.93 -26.97
CA GLY A 242 29.37 27.25 -26.37
C GLY A 242 28.23 27.35 -25.37
N SER A 243 27.62 26.26 -24.91
CA SER A 243 26.72 26.27 -23.77
C SER A 243 27.28 25.40 -22.64
N ALA A 244 27.39 25.95 -21.44
CA ALA A 244 27.72 25.20 -20.24
C ALA A 244 26.73 25.57 -19.15
N PHE A 245 26.35 24.60 -18.35
CA PHE A 245 25.53 24.82 -17.14
C PHE A 245 26.15 24.12 -15.95
N LYS A 246 25.96 24.69 -14.79
CA LYS A 246 26.33 24.12 -13.53
C LYS A 246 25.08 23.62 -12.83
N LEU A 247 25.03 22.35 -12.49
CA LEU A 247 24.02 21.84 -11.59
C LEU A 247 24.38 22.26 -10.17
N VAL A 248 23.51 23.06 -9.56
CA VAL A 248 23.64 23.47 -8.18
C VAL A 248 22.60 22.69 -7.38
N SER A 249 23.06 21.86 -6.46
CA SER A 249 22.17 21.16 -5.54
C SER A 249 21.47 22.14 -4.61
N ASN A 250 20.16 21.93 -4.38
CA ASN A 250 19.45 22.66 -3.35
C ASN A 250 20.03 22.25 -1.98
N PRO A 251 20.42 23.19 -1.09
CA PRO A 251 21.00 22.84 0.22
C PRO A 251 20.12 21.98 1.12
N GLN A 252 18.85 21.77 0.77
CA GLN A 252 17.92 20.95 1.54
C GLN A 252 17.72 19.51 0.99
N SER A 253 18.34 19.14 -0.15
CA SER A 253 18.23 17.79 -0.70
C SER A 253 19.36 17.53 -1.70
N SER A 254 20.51 17.08 -1.22
CA SER A 254 21.76 17.35 -1.93
C SER A 254 22.62 16.14 -2.34
N ALA A 255 22.06 14.97 -2.61
CA ALA A 255 22.88 13.95 -3.23
C ALA A 255 22.80 14.04 -4.76
N ARG A 256 23.93 14.23 -5.40
CA ARG A 256 24.09 14.26 -6.86
C ARG A 256 24.42 12.87 -7.41
N ASP A 257 25.05 12.07 -6.59
CA ASP A 257 25.54 10.74 -6.92
C ASP A 257 25.56 9.81 -5.68
N ALA A 258 26.01 8.60 -5.86
CA ALA A 258 26.07 7.59 -4.82
C ALA A 258 26.93 8.01 -3.61
N ALA A 259 28.06 8.68 -3.86
CA ALA A 259 28.96 9.12 -2.78
C ALA A 259 28.34 10.24 -1.95
N ASP A 260 27.69 11.22 -2.60
CA ASP A 260 26.96 12.30 -1.92
C ASP A 260 25.81 11.73 -1.06
N TYR A 261 25.06 10.73 -1.58
CA TYR A 261 24.00 10.07 -0.82
C TYR A 261 24.53 9.36 0.42
N LEU A 262 25.63 8.63 0.29
CA LEU A 262 26.25 7.98 1.44
C LEU A 262 26.79 9.01 2.45
N ALA A 263 27.39 10.09 1.99
CA ALA A 263 27.85 11.18 2.86
C ALA A 263 26.71 11.78 3.67
N TRP A 264 25.57 12.07 3.02
CA TRP A 264 24.37 12.55 3.70
C TRP A 264 23.81 11.51 4.67
N SER A 265 23.63 10.27 4.24
CA SER A 265 22.97 9.23 5.04
C SER A 265 23.79 8.74 6.26
N ARG A 266 25.08 9.09 6.33
CA ARG A 266 25.94 8.80 7.50
C ARG A 266 25.47 9.48 8.78
N GLU A 267 24.71 10.57 8.69
CA GLU A 267 24.11 11.19 9.88
C GLU A 267 23.17 10.25 10.64
N PHE A 268 22.60 9.23 9.97
CA PHE A 268 21.73 8.21 10.56
C PHE A 268 22.47 6.96 11.08
N ASP A 269 23.78 6.86 10.92
CA ASP A 269 24.55 5.70 11.40
C ASP A 269 24.35 5.42 12.90
N PRO A 270 24.32 6.45 13.79
CA PRO A 270 24.03 6.24 15.21
C PRO A 270 22.61 5.70 15.45
N ASP A 271 21.64 6.10 14.63
CA ASP A 271 20.26 5.64 14.75
C ASP A 271 20.13 4.19 14.26
N PHE A 272 20.75 3.86 13.12
CA PHE A 272 20.79 2.49 12.63
C PHE A 272 21.53 1.55 13.59
N GLN A 273 22.56 2.04 14.27
CA GLN A 273 23.24 1.25 15.29
C GLN A 273 22.32 0.95 16.48
N LYS A 274 21.57 1.93 16.99
CA LYS A 274 20.56 1.70 18.04
C LYS A 274 19.48 0.71 17.61
N ILE A 275 19.06 0.75 16.34
CA ILE A 275 18.12 -0.22 15.79
C ILE A 275 18.75 -1.63 15.78
N ARG A 276 20.02 -1.78 15.36
CA ARG A 276 20.74 -3.06 15.40
C ARG A 276 20.80 -3.62 16.83
N GLU A 277 21.13 -2.78 17.81
CA GLU A 277 21.16 -3.15 19.23
C GLU A 277 19.78 -3.58 19.74
N ALA A 278 18.73 -2.82 19.43
CA ALA A 278 17.36 -3.17 19.79
C ALA A 278 16.94 -4.52 19.21
N LEU A 279 17.33 -4.80 17.97
CA LEU A 279 17.01 -6.04 17.24
C LEU A 279 17.79 -7.28 17.77
N THR A 280 18.67 -7.14 18.75
CA THR A 280 19.23 -8.28 19.50
C THR A 280 18.20 -8.93 20.42
N ARG A 281 17.17 -8.17 20.85
CA ARG A 281 16.07 -8.68 21.66
C ARG A 281 15.18 -9.61 20.84
N PRO A 282 14.67 -10.71 21.45
CA PRO A 282 14.00 -11.76 20.67
C PRO A 282 12.60 -11.39 20.17
N HIS A 283 11.87 -10.52 20.86
CA HIS A 283 10.45 -10.33 20.60
C HIS A 283 10.05 -8.86 20.39
N ALA A 284 8.92 -8.65 19.70
CA ALA A 284 8.31 -7.34 19.49
C ALA A 284 6.89 -7.33 20.05
N ARG A 285 6.58 -6.46 21.02
CA ARG A 285 5.24 -6.22 21.51
C ARG A 285 5.06 -4.76 21.89
N ILE A 286 4.14 -4.10 21.22
CA ILE A 286 3.79 -2.72 21.57
C ILE A 286 2.93 -2.73 22.83
N GLU A 287 3.20 -1.83 23.78
CA GLU A 287 2.41 -1.70 24.98
C GLU A 287 1.07 -1.00 24.72
N GLY A 288 -0.02 -1.58 25.21
CA GLY A 288 -1.37 -1.05 25.07
C GLY A 288 -2.44 -2.12 25.18
N SER A 289 -3.71 -1.71 25.10
CA SER A 289 -4.85 -2.62 25.09
C SER A 289 -5.07 -3.17 23.67
N TYR A 290 -5.33 -4.47 23.60
CA TYR A 290 -5.69 -5.22 22.41
C TYR A 290 -7.13 -5.72 22.43
N ASP A 291 -7.92 -5.33 23.46
CA ASP A 291 -9.29 -5.83 23.67
C ASP A 291 -10.24 -5.49 22.52
N VAL A 292 -9.98 -4.34 21.88
CA VAL A 292 -10.75 -3.92 20.71
C VAL A 292 -9.88 -4.06 19.46
N PRO A 293 -10.21 -4.98 18.55
CA PRO A 293 -9.48 -5.17 17.30
C PRO A 293 -9.37 -3.88 16.50
N PHE A 294 -8.23 -3.65 15.86
CA PHE A 294 -7.90 -2.48 15.04
C PHE A 294 -7.83 -1.12 15.79
N ALA A 295 -8.20 -1.09 17.09
CA ALA A 295 -8.04 0.09 17.95
C ALA A 295 -6.80 -0.01 18.84
N GLY A 296 -6.13 -1.14 18.84
CA GLY A 296 -4.90 -1.40 19.60
C GLY A 296 -3.70 -0.60 19.06
N PRO A 297 -2.56 -0.69 19.75
CA PRO A 297 -1.35 -0.01 19.33
C PRO A 297 -0.85 -0.60 18.00
N LEU A 298 -0.42 0.29 17.11
CA LEU A 298 0.07 -0.08 15.78
C LEU A 298 1.51 0.38 15.58
N PRO A 299 2.33 -0.37 14.83
CA PRO A 299 3.62 0.11 14.37
C PRO A 299 3.47 1.38 13.53
N ASP A 300 4.47 2.26 13.55
CA ASP A 300 4.56 3.36 12.59
C ASP A 300 5.10 2.84 11.25
N PHE A 301 4.18 2.39 10.41
CA PHE A 301 4.48 1.83 9.10
C PHE A 301 5.24 2.79 8.18
N VAL A 302 5.03 4.09 8.35
CA VAL A 302 5.71 5.11 7.53
C VAL A 302 7.18 5.18 7.92
N THR A 303 7.49 5.26 9.21
CA THR A 303 8.88 5.23 9.71
C THR A 303 9.61 3.98 9.26
N MET A 304 8.97 2.81 9.39
CA MET A 304 9.56 1.55 8.98
C MET A 304 9.89 1.53 7.48
N ARG A 305 8.93 1.96 6.65
CA ARG A 305 9.14 2.05 5.21
C ARG A 305 10.26 3.02 4.87
N CYS A 306 10.28 4.22 5.47
CA CYS A 306 11.33 5.21 5.24
C CYS A 306 12.71 4.64 5.62
N ALA A 307 12.83 4.00 6.78
CA ALA A 307 14.09 3.39 7.20
C ALA A 307 14.56 2.29 6.24
N ALA A 308 13.65 1.40 5.80
CA ALA A 308 13.97 0.35 4.84
C ALA A 308 14.40 0.91 3.48
N GLN A 309 13.78 2.01 3.04
CA GLN A 309 14.10 2.66 1.77
C GLN A 309 15.45 3.38 1.82
N VAL A 310 15.75 4.09 2.91
CA VAL A 310 17.06 4.73 3.09
C VAL A 310 18.17 3.68 3.13
N LEU A 311 17.99 2.61 3.90
CA LEU A 311 18.96 1.50 3.96
C LEU A 311 19.11 0.79 2.60
N GLY A 312 18.00 0.53 1.89
CA GLY A 312 18.05 -0.06 0.55
C GLY A 312 18.80 0.83 -0.43
N GLN A 313 18.58 2.15 -0.37
CA GLN A 313 19.28 3.11 -1.21
C GLN A 313 20.77 3.21 -0.85
N ARG A 314 21.11 3.18 0.44
CA ARG A 314 22.51 3.10 0.90
C ARG A 314 23.20 1.85 0.34
N ALA A 315 22.55 0.69 0.51
CA ALA A 315 23.08 -0.57 -0.01
C ALA A 315 23.33 -0.49 -1.51
N GLN A 316 22.42 0.09 -2.27
CA GLN A 316 22.63 0.31 -3.70
C GLN A 316 23.78 1.27 -3.99
N CYS A 317 23.94 2.36 -3.24
CA CYS A 317 25.07 3.26 -3.39
C CYS A 317 26.40 2.54 -3.11
N HIS A 318 26.45 1.70 -2.07
CA HIS A 318 27.62 0.86 -1.80
C HIS A 318 27.94 -0.10 -2.95
N LEU A 319 26.91 -0.72 -3.58
CA LEU A 319 27.11 -1.57 -4.77
C LEU A 319 27.67 -0.78 -5.95
N LEU A 320 27.15 0.42 -6.21
CA LEU A 320 27.64 1.31 -7.28
C LEU A 320 29.10 1.72 -7.07
N LEU A 321 29.55 1.85 -5.82
CA LEU A 321 30.91 2.19 -5.47
C LEU A 321 31.84 0.96 -5.33
N GLY A 322 31.31 -0.26 -5.53
CA GLY A 322 32.11 -1.50 -5.43
C GLY A 322 32.36 -1.96 -4.00
N GLU A 323 31.45 -1.65 -3.07
CA GLU A 323 31.52 -1.95 -1.64
C GLU A 323 30.44 -2.99 -1.24
N PRO A 324 30.50 -4.26 -1.72
CA PRO A 324 29.44 -5.25 -1.50
C PRO A 324 29.27 -5.67 -0.03
N ALA A 325 30.31 -5.61 0.77
CA ALA A 325 30.24 -5.97 2.19
C ALA A 325 29.36 -4.98 2.97
N GLU A 326 29.52 -3.68 2.73
CA GLU A 326 28.71 -2.62 3.34
C GLU A 326 27.25 -2.70 2.85
N ALA A 327 27.07 -2.95 1.55
CA ALA A 327 25.75 -3.16 0.98
C ALA A 327 25.02 -4.34 1.65
N ALA A 328 25.68 -5.46 1.86
CA ALA A 328 25.11 -6.61 2.54
C ALA A 328 24.70 -6.31 3.98
N GLN A 329 25.52 -5.55 4.73
CA GLN A 329 25.18 -5.15 6.11
C GLN A 329 23.92 -4.29 6.19
N ASP A 330 23.76 -3.32 5.28
CA ASP A 330 22.54 -2.50 5.22
C ASP A 330 21.34 -3.35 4.81
N LEU A 331 21.48 -4.27 3.84
CA LEU A 331 20.42 -5.21 3.44
C LEU A 331 19.98 -6.13 4.57
N LEU A 332 20.91 -6.65 5.36
CA LEU A 332 20.59 -7.46 6.54
C LEU A 332 19.78 -6.65 7.56
N LEU A 333 20.08 -5.37 7.73
CA LEU A 333 19.29 -4.51 8.59
C LEU A 333 17.88 -4.27 8.00
N VAL A 334 17.76 -4.02 6.68
CA VAL A 334 16.46 -3.95 5.99
C VAL A 334 15.61 -5.18 6.32
N ARG A 335 16.19 -6.37 6.19
CA ARG A 335 15.47 -7.62 6.49
C ARG A 335 15.04 -7.71 7.95
N ARG A 336 15.92 -7.33 8.88
CA ARG A 336 15.66 -7.38 10.32
C ARG A 336 14.61 -6.38 10.79
N LEU A 337 14.39 -5.26 10.07
CA LEU A 337 13.33 -4.30 10.39
C LEU A 337 11.94 -4.96 10.40
N CYS A 338 11.72 -6.00 9.59
CA CYS A 338 10.45 -6.73 9.57
C CYS A 338 10.05 -7.28 10.95
N ARG A 339 11.00 -7.51 11.87
CA ARG A 339 10.72 -7.97 13.23
C ARG A 339 9.87 -7.00 14.06
N PHE A 340 9.88 -5.72 13.75
CA PHE A 340 8.98 -4.75 14.37
C PHE A 340 7.50 -4.94 13.98
N LEU A 341 7.22 -5.70 12.91
CA LEU A 341 5.87 -5.94 12.40
C LEU A 341 5.23 -7.21 12.98
N GLY A 342 6.06 -8.15 13.44
CA GLY A 342 5.63 -9.41 14.01
C GLY A 342 5.25 -9.29 15.49
N ASN A 343 4.14 -8.65 15.79
CA ASN A 343 3.68 -8.43 17.17
C ASN A 343 2.58 -9.38 17.63
N GLY A 344 2.19 -10.34 16.79
CA GLY A 344 1.18 -11.37 17.12
C GLY A 344 1.79 -12.67 17.64
N PRO A 345 0.96 -13.67 17.94
CA PRO A 345 1.41 -15.01 18.31
C PRO A 345 2.30 -15.62 17.22
N GLY A 346 3.44 -16.21 17.63
CA GLY A 346 4.41 -16.77 16.70
C GLY A 346 5.09 -15.72 15.81
N GLU A 347 5.15 -14.45 16.26
CA GLU A 347 5.73 -13.33 15.50
C GLU A 347 4.97 -13.04 14.19
N ALA A 348 3.72 -13.48 14.07
CA ALA A 348 2.89 -13.17 12.92
C ALA A 348 2.30 -11.74 13.02
N PRO A 349 2.06 -11.07 11.88
CA PRO A 349 1.40 -9.78 11.88
C PRO A 349 -0.09 -9.94 12.27
N THR A 350 -0.60 -9.01 13.07
CA THR A 350 -2.01 -9.00 13.48
C THR A 350 -2.94 -8.30 12.49
N THR A 351 -2.38 -7.65 11.47
CA THR A 351 -3.14 -6.95 10.42
C THR A 351 -2.56 -7.20 9.04
N LEU A 352 -3.41 -7.16 8.02
CA LEU A 352 -3.00 -7.26 6.64
C LEU A 352 -2.05 -6.11 6.24
N VAL A 353 -2.26 -4.92 6.81
CA VAL A 353 -1.37 -3.76 6.56
C VAL A 353 0.04 -4.06 7.03
N SER A 354 0.21 -4.62 8.23
CA SER A 354 1.54 -5.03 8.74
C SER A 354 2.21 -6.04 7.82
N ALA A 355 1.47 -7.06 7.37
CA ALA A 355 1.97 -8.06 6.43
C ALA A 355 2.40 -7.42 5.09
N MET A 356 1.59 -6.51 4.54
CA MET A 356 1.91 -5.85 3.27
C MET A 356 3.10 -4.90 3.38
N ILE A 357 3.34 -4.28 4.53
CA ILE A 357 4.56 -3.49 4.78
C ILE A 357 5.79 -4.43 4.80
N GLU A 358 5.69 -5.61 5.42
CA GLU A 358 6.77 -6.59 5.37
C GLU A 358 7.06 -7.05 3.94
N VAL A 359 6.02 -7.35 3.17
CA VAL A 359 6.14 -7.69 1.73
C VAL A 359 6.85 -6.57 0.95
N ALA A 360 6.51 -5.31 1.21
CA ALA A 360 7.14 -4.17 0.56
C ALA A 360 8.62 -4.02 0.95
N ILE A 361 8.97 -4.21 2.22
CA ILE A 361 10.35 -4.21 2.70
C ILE A 361 11.15 -5.36 2.07
N CYS A 362 10.56 -6.56 1.98
CA CYS A 362 11.18 -7.69 1.29
C CYS A 362 11.39 -7.41 -0.21
N GLY A 363 10.48 -6.69 -0.85
CA GLY A 363 10.66 -6.23 -2.23
C GLY A 363 11.86 -5.31 -2.42
N VAL A 364 12.09 -4.37 -1.50
CA VAL A 364 13.29 -3.53 -1.48
C VAL A 364 14.55 -4.40 -1.33
N TYR A 365 14.55 -5.30 -0.35
CA TYR A 365 15.66 -6.20 -0.07
C TYR A 365 16.05 -7.04 -1.30
N VAL A 366 15.10 -7.73 -1.91
CA VAL A 366 15.35 -8.58 -3.09
C VAL A 366 15.73 -7.74 -4.32
N GLY A 367 15.12 -6.56 -4.48
CA GLY A 367 15.45 -5.64 -5.57
C GLY A 367 16.91 -5.20 -5.56
N VAL A 368 17.45 -4.85 -4.40
CA VAL A 368 18.87 -4.45 -4.29
C VAL A 368 19.80 -5.64 -4.49
N ILE A 369 19.41 -6.85 -4.05
CA ILE A 369 20.19 -8.06 -4.37
C ILE A 369 20.31 -8.21 -5.88
N LYS A 370 19.21 -8.06 -6.63
CA LYS A 370 19.19 -8.12 -8.10
C LYS A 370 20.07 -7.04 -8.74
N ASP A 371 20.04 -5.81 -8.21
CA ASP A 371 20.92 -4.73 -8.69
C ASP A 371 22.40 -5.09 -8.59
N GLY A 372 22.81 -5.72 -7.48
CA GLY A 372 24.19 -6.17 -7.30
C GLY A 372 24.61 -7.28 -8.27
N PHE A 373 23.68 -8.15 -8.71
CA PHE A 373 23.92 -9.09 -9.82
C PHE A 373 24.11 -8.35 -11.15
N THR A 374 23.28 -7.36 -11.43
CA THR A 374 23.39 -6.54 -12.64
C THR A 374 24.74 -5.81 -12.70
N LEU A 375 25.25 -5.37 -11.56
CA LEU A 375 26.56 -4.70 -11.43
C LEU A 375 27.74 -5.71 -11.38
N GLY A 376 27.48 -6.99 -11.14
CA GLY A 376 28.51 -8.03 -11.05
C GLY A 376 29.46 -7.86 -9.86
N VAL A 377 29.01 -7.26 -8.75
CA VAL A 377 29.89 -6.87 -7.63
C VAL A 377 29.82 -7.83 -6.42
N TRP A 378 28.83 -8.74 -6.37
CA TRP A 378 28.71 -9.68 -5.27
C TRP A 378 29.89 -10.67 -5.21
N GLN A 379 30.42 -10.87 -4.01
CA GLN A 379 31.45 -11.86 -3.72
C GLN A 379 30.84 -13.06 -2.99
N ARG A 380 31.59 -14.15 -2.91
CA ARG A 380 31.08 -15.43 -2.39
C ARG A 380 30.50 -15.32 -0.99
N GLU A 381 31.18 -14.57 -0.10
CA GLU A 381 30.78 -14.41 1.29
C GLU A 381 29.41 -13.77 1.41
N GLN A 382 29.18 -12.68 0.69
CA GLN A 382 27.88 -11.98 0.69
C GLN A 382 26.80 -12.84 0.02
N LEU A 383 27.13 -13.56 -1.05
CA LEU A 383 26.17 -14.44 -1.73
C LEU A 383 25.65 -15.54 -0.80
N VAL A 384 26.53 -16.16 0.00
CA VAL A 384 26.15 -17.19 0.98
C VAL A 384 25.24 -16.58 2.06
N GLU A 385 25.63 -15.44 2.61
CA GLU A 385 24.85 -14.77 3.67
C GLU A 385 23.48 -14.33 3.17
N LEU A 386 23.42 -13.64 2.02
CA LEU A 386 22.17 -13.18 1.40
C LEU A 386 21.24 -14.35 1.03
N GLN A 387 21.82 -15.45 0.51
CA GLN A 387 21.06 -16.66 0.20
C GLN A 387 20.41 -17.25 1.45
N GLN A 388 21.17 -17.37 2.55
CA GLN A 388 20.68 -17.90 3.82
C GLN A 388 19.58 -17.02 4.45
N GLU A 389 19.76 -15.70 4.42
CA GLU A 389 18.73 -14.78 4.92
C GLU A 389 17.50 -14.73 4.05
N THR A 390 17.66 -14.81 2.72
CA THR A 390 16.53 -14.86 1.78
C THR A 390 15.73 -16.16 1.94
N ALA A 391 16.39 -17.28 2.22
CA ALA A 391 15.71 -18.56 2.47
C ALA A 391 14.81 -18.56 3.71
N LYS A 392 14.97 -17.60 4.62
CA LYS A 392 14.09 -17.41 5.78
C LYS A 392 12.80 -16.66 5.45
N LEU A 393 12.67 -16.10 4.23
CA LEU A 393 11.46 -15.37 3.81
C LEU A 393 10.30 -16.33 3.61
N ARG A 394 9.20 -16.10 4.32
CA ARG A 394 7.99 -16.93 4.33
C ARG A 394 6.75 -16.06 4.18
N LEU A 395 6.60 -15.39 3.02
CA LEU A 395 5.52 -14.44 2.80
C LEU A 395 4.14 -15.11 2.66
N LEU A 396 4.08 -16.38 2.19
CA LEU A 396 2.80 -17.08 2.08
C LEU A 396 2.18 -17.41 3.45
N PRO A 397 2.89 -18.05 4.39
CA PRO A 397 2.36 -18.22 5.75
C PRO A 397 2.05 -16.89 6.45
N LEU A 398 2.87 -15.86 6.23
CA LEU A 398 2.69 -14.52 6.80
C LEU A 398 1.34 -13.91 6.38
N ILE A 399 1.03 -13.91 5.09
CA ILE A 399 -0.20 -13.30 4.58
C ILE A 399 -1.45 -14.10 5.01
N VAL A 400 -1.35 -15.42 5.06
CA VAL A 400 -2.43 -16.30 5.55
C VAL A 400 -2.71 -16.00 7.02
N ALA A 401 -1.68 -15.88 7.87
CA ALA A 401 -1.83 -15.52 9.27
C ALA A 401 -2.48 -14.14 9.44
N ALA A 402 -2.11 -13.16 8.62
CA ALA A 402 -2.73 -11.84 8.65
C ALA A 402 -4.21 -11.88 8.27
N PHE A 403 -4.60 -12.63 7.23
CA PHE A 403 -6.01 -12.81 6.86
C PHE A 403 -6.82 -13.52 7.97
N GLN A 404 -6.22 -14.49 8.64
CA GLN A 404 -6.84 -15.17 9.78
C GLN A 404 -7.08 -14.21 10.95
N ALA A 405 -6.09 -13.41 11.31
CA ALA A 405 -6.18 -12.40 12.38
C ALA A 405 -7.22 -11.32 12.03
N GLU A 406 -7.22 -10.78 10.81
CA GLU A 406 -8.22 -9.81 10.38
C GLU A 406 -9.64 -10.37 10.39
N ARG A 407 -9.84 -11.62 9.97
CA ARG A 407 -11.13 -12.30 10.05
C ARG A 407 -11.65 -12.39 11.49
N ALA A 408 -10.80 -12.81 12.42
CA ALA A 408 -11.16 -12.89 13.84
C ALA A 408 -11.45 -11.49 14.41
N GLY A 409 -10.57 -10.52 14.15
CA GLY A 409 -10.74 -9.15 14.59
C GLY A 409 -12.00 -8.48 14.06
N ALA A 410 -12.29 -8.62 12.77
CA ALA A 410 -13.52 -8.10 12.17
C ALA A 410 -14.77 -8.75 12.78
N GLY A 411 -14.69 -10.06 13.04
CA GLY A 411 -15.76 -10.79 13.73
C GLY A 411 -16.03 -10.27 15.13
N GLN A 412 -14.98 -10.09 15.94
CA GLN A 412 -15.06 -9.54 17.29
C GLN A 412 -15.61 -8.10 17.26
N LEU A 413 -15.06 -7.26 16.40
CA LEU A 413 -15.48 -5.87 16.26
C LEU A 413 -16.99 -5.74 15.98
N LEU A 414 -17.50 -6.50 15.02
CA LEU A 414 -18.91 -6.42 14.61
C LEU A 414 -19.88 -6.92 15.68
N THR A 415 -19.50 -7.91 16.49
CA THR A 415 -20.46 -8.59 17.40
C THR A 415 -20.34 -8.21 18.85
N HIS A 416 -19.15 -7.78 19.31
CA HIS A 416 -18.89 -7.50 20.72
C HIS A 416 -18.63 -6.03 21.03
N THR A 417 -18.46 -5.18 19.99
CA THR A 417 -18.13 -3.76 20.17
C THR A 417 -19.40 -2.91 20.23
N LYS A 418 -19.37 -1.84 21.03
CA LYS A 418 -20.48 -0.85 21.11
C LYS A 418 -20.57 -0.07 19.80
N SER A 419 -21.80 0.32 19.41
CA SER A 419 -22.05 1.09 18.17
C SER A 419 -21.19 2.34 18.03
N ALA A 420 -20.89 3.03 19.12
CA ALA A 420 -20.05 4.22 19.13
C ALA A 420 -18.59 3.92 18.76
N ASP A 421 -18.06 2.80 19.23
CA ASP A 421 -16.69 2.38 18.96
C ASP A 421 -16.57 1.75 17.56
N LEU A 422 -17.61 1.03 17.12
CA LEU A 422 -17.76 0.60 15.73
C LEU A 422 -17.72 1.81 14.78
N TRP A 423 -18.51 2.83 15.06
CA TRP A 423 -18.51 4.04 14.22
C TRP A 423 -17.13 4.70 14.15
N LYS A 424 -16.43 4.83 15.29
CA LYS A 424 -15.04 5.34 15.30
C LYS A 424 -14.11 4.51 14.43
N ALA A 425 -14.20 3.19 14.51
CA ALA A 425 -13.38 2.28 13.73
C ALA A 425 -13.60 2.45 12.21
N PHE A 426 -14.86 2.60 11.78
CA PHE A 426 -15.21 2.77 10.36
C PHE A 426 -15.05 4.19 9.83
N SER A 427 -15.13 5.23 10.70
CA SER A 427 -14.98 6.64 10.30
C SER A 427 -13.53 7.15 10.28
N GLY A 428 -12.54 6.29 10.51
CA GLY A 428 -11.12 6.65 10.51
C GLY A 428 -10.64 7.37 11.77
N GLY A 429 -11.36 7.23 12.87
CA GLY A 429 -10.84 7.56 14.21
C GLY A 429 -10.59 9.05 14.48
N THR A 430 -11.24 9.99 13.80
CA THR A 430 -11.14 11.42 14.15
C THR A 430 -12.01 11.73 15.37
N PRO A 431 -11.44 11.84 16.59
CA PRO A 431 -12.21 12.14 17.82
C PRO A 431 -12.85 13.53 17.82
N ALA A 432 -12.47 14.38 16.89
CA ALA A 432 -12.87 15.79 16.82
C ALA A 432 -14.20 16.06 16.09
N ALA A 433 -14.88 15.04 15.60
CA ALA A 433 -16.21 15.23 15.03
C ALA A 433 -17.23 15.33 16.17
N GLY A 434 -17.54 16.56 16.62
CA GLY A 434 -18.59 16.82 17.60
C GLY A 434 -19.92 16.17 17.20
N TRP A 435 -20.82 15.99 18.17
CA TRP A 435 -22.15 15.35 18.04
C TRP A 435 -22.91 15.70 16.76
N GLY A 436 -22.78 16.93 16.27
CA GLY A 436 -23.42 17.39 15.05
C GLY A 436 -22.93 16.74 13.75
N LYS A 437 -21.70 16.17 13.70
CA LYS A 437 -21.20 15.42 12.54
C LYS A 437 -21.61 13.96 12.58
N GLN A 438 -21.66 13.36 13.77
CA GLN A 438 -22.09 11.97 13.96
C GLN A 438 -23.54 11.78 13.49
N VAL A 439 -24.44 12.70 13.89
CA VAL A 439 -25.88 12.64 13.53
C VAL A 439 -26.13 12.82 12.02
N LYS A 440 -25.18 13.39 11.28
CA LYS A 440 -25.28 13.53 9.82
C LYS A 440 -24.75 12.33 9.03
N ASP A 441 -24.08 11.40 9.71
CA ASP A 441 -23.48 10.22 9.08
C ASP A 441 -24.50 9.06 9.02
N PRO A 442 -24.88 8.58 7.81
CA PRO A 442 -25.76 7.42 7.66
C PRO A 442 -25.22 6.16 8.36
N MET A 443 -23.90 6.01 8.43
CA MET A 443 -23.25 4.90 9.13
C MET A 443 -23.57 4.89 10.62
N TRP A 444 -23.61 6.07 11.26
CA TRP A 444 -24.00 6.20 12.67
C TRP A 444 -25.40 5.66 12.93
N TRP A 445 -26.37 6.06 12.10
CA TRP A 445 -27.75 5.60 12.23
C TRP A 445 -27.88 4.11 11.97
N PHE A 446 -27.19 3.60 10.97
CA PHE A 446 -27.16 2.16 10.71
C PHE A 446 -26.62 1.39 11.91
N LEU A 447 -25.45 1.75 12.45
CA LEU A 447 -24.84 1.06 13.58
C LEU A 447 -25.65 1.17 14.89
N THR A 448 -26.44 2.25 15.04
CA THR A 448 -27.24 2.50 16.26
C THR A 448 -28.61 1.83 16.20
N LEU A 449 -29.25 1.82 15.02
CA LEU A 449 -30.63 1.36 14.85
C LEU A 449 -30.76 0.01 14.15
N ALA A 450 -29.71 -0.54 13.55
CA ALA A 450 -29.80 -1.82 12.86
C ALA A 450 -30.02 -2.98 13.85
N PRO A 451 -30.85 -3.95 13.49
CA PRO A 451 -30.90 -5.22 14.21
C PRO A 451 -29.51 -5.86 14.26
N ARG A 452 -29.11 -6.39 15.40
CA ARG A 452 -27.82 -7.10 15.54
C ARG A 452 -27.65 -8.24 14.54
N GLY A 453 -28.74 -8.85 14.11
CA GLY A 453 -28.76 -9.86 13.05
C GLY A 453 -28.09 -9.40 11.76
N TRP A 454 -28.19 -8.10 11.41
CA TRP A 454 -27.53 -7.55 10.24
C TRP A 454 -26.00 -7.49 10.41
N LEU A 455 -25.51 -7.25 11.62
CA LEU A 455 -24.07 -7.30 11.92
C LEU A 455 -23.55 -8.75 11.81
N TYR A 456 -24.30 -9.74 12.29
CA TYR A 456 -23.99 -11.16 12.10
C TYR A 456 -23.93 -11.55 10.61
N GLN A 457 -24.84 -11.05 9.78
CA GLN A 457 -24.80 -11.29 8.32
C GLN A 457 -23.56 -10.67 7.69
N ASN A 458 -23.19 -9.44 8.06
CA ASN A 458 -21.95 -8.81 7.61
C ASN A 458 -20.71 -9.60 8.06
N ARG A 459 -20.72 -10.13 9.30
CA ARG A 459 -19.66 -11.02 9.80
C ARG A 459 -19.53 -12.27 8.95
N VAL A 460 -20.66 -12.90 8.56
CA VAL A 460 -20.67 -14.06 7.65
C VAL A 460 -20.01 -13.71 6.32
N VAL A 461 -20.38 -12.58 5.71
CA VAL A 461 -19.82 -12.15 4.43
C VAL A 461 -18.30 -11.93 4.55
N ILE A 462 -17.85 -11.17 5.54
CA ILE A 462 -16.42 -10.89 5.75
C ILE A 462 -15.66 -12.20 6.00
N SER A 463 -16.18 -13.08 6.88
CA SER A 463 -15.49 -14.31 7.23
C SER A 463 -15.35 -15.29 6.06
N ARG A 464 -16.38 -15.42 5.23
CA ARG A 464 -16.32 -16.24 4.00
C ARG A 464 -15.37 -15.68 2.98
N LEU A 465 -15.31 -14.36 2.87
CA LEU A 465 -14.37 -13.64 2.02
C LEU A 465 -12.92 -13.96 2.36
N HIS A 466 -12.54 -13.73 3.62
CA HIS A 466 -11.21 -14.05 4.08
C HIS A 466 -10.90 -15.53 3.89
N GLN A 467 -11.87 -16.41 4.20
CA GLN A 467 -11.69 -17.85 4.01
C GLN A 467 -11.42 -18.22 2.57
N SER A 468 -12.16 -17.63 1.63
CA SER A 468 -11.97 -17.92 0.20
C SER A 468 -10.62 -17.46 -0.33
N VAL A 469 -10.08 -16.37 0.21
CA VAL A 469 -8.70 -15.94 -0.10
C VAL A 469 -7.68 -16.88 0.52
N ILE A 470 -7.87 -17.28 1.80
CA ILE A 470 -6.98 -18.21 2.50
C ILE A 470 -6.91 -19.55 1.76
N GLU A 471 -8.03 -20.05 1.25
CA GLU A 471 -8.09 -21.31 0.47
C GLU A 471 -7.34 -21.23 -0.87
N GLY A 472 -7.02 -20.06 -1.34
CA GLY A 472 -6.13 -19.83 -2.49
C GLY A 472 -4.64 -20.00 -2.20
N TYR A 473 -4.29 -20.25 -0.94
CA TYR A 473 -2.91 -20.51 -0.52
C TYR A 473 -2.80 -21.92 0.08
N ASP A 474 -1.74 -22.64 -0.29
CA ASP A 474 -1.29 -23.84 0.39
C ASP A 474 0.04 -23.56 1.11
N PRO A 475 0.02 -23.14 2.39
CA PRO A 475 1.25 -22.87 3.12
C PRO A 475 2.13 -24.09 3.35
N ALA A 476 1.56 -25.31 3.36
CA ALA A 476 2.28 -26.57 3.55
C ALA A 476 3.02 -26.99 2.29
N GLY A 477 2.33 -26.95 1.14
CA GLY A 477 2.94 -27.18 -0.19
C GLY A 477 3.69 -25.96 -0.71
N PHE A 478 3.62 -24.81 -0.01
CA PHE A 478 4.21 -23.55 -0.39
C PHE A 478 3.77 -23.09 -1.78
N LEU A 479 2.43 -23.12 -2.01
CA LEU A 479 1.80 -22.83 -3.31
C LEU A 479 0.79 -21.69 -3.20
N VAL A 480 0.60 -21.02 -4.33
CA VAL A 480 -0.48 -20.07 -4.58
C VAL A 480 -1.34 -20.61 -5.74
N LEU A 481 -2.64 -20.49 -5.61
CA LEU A 481 -3.64 -20.90 -6.60
C LEU A 481 -4.33 -19.65 -7.19
N PRO A 482 -3.74 -18.97 -8.19
CA PRO A 482 -4.25 -17.69 -8.71
C PRO A 482 -5.68 -17.77 -9.20
N GLU A 483 -6.02 -18.82 -9.93
CA GLU A 483 -7.35 -19.03 -10.49
C GLU A 483 -8.42 -19.16 -9.39
N SER A 484 -8.10 -19.83 -8.27
CA SER A 484 -8.98 -19.93 -7.09
C SER A 484 -9.20 -18.58 -6.44
N ILE A 485 -8.12 -17.79 -6.26
CA ILE A 485 -8.18 -16.44 -5.68
C ILE A 485 -9.03 -15.53 -6.58
N ASP A 486 -8.78 -15.51 -7.88
CA ASP A 486 -9.48 -14.65 -8.83
C ASP A 486 -10.96 -15.06 -8.99
N ALA A 487 -11.27 -16.36 -9.01
CA ALA A 487 -12.66 -16.86 -9.05
C ALA A 487 -13.42 -16.47 -7.77
N SER A 488 -12.80 -16.64 -6.61
CA SER A 488 -13.35 -16.21 -5.32
C SER A 488 -13.64 -14.72 -5.30
N TRP A 489 -12.71 -13.93 -5.83
CA TRP A 489 -12.85 -12.48 -5.86
C TRP A 489 -13.98 -12.03 -6.82
N ARG A 490 -14.08 -12.63 -8.00
CA ARG A 490 -15.18 -12.33 -8.94
C ARG A 490 -16.56 -12.62 -8.31
N LYS A 491 -16.68 -13.77 -7.63
CA LYS A 491 -17.92 -14.15 -6.91
C LYS A 491 -18.27 -13.17 -5.81
N THR A 492 -17.28 -12.72 -5.08
CA THR A 492 -17.42 -11.80 -3.96
C THR A 492 -17.72 -10.38 -4.40
N GLY A 493 -17.02 -9.88 -5.43
CA GLY A 493 -17.30 -8.56 -6.01
C GLY A 493 -18.78 -8.41 -6.36
N ALA A 494 -19.36 -9.39 -7.05
CA ALA A 494 -20.78 -9.40 -7.36
C ALA A 494 -21.68 -9.35 -6.11
N THR A 495 -21.25 -9.98 -5.00
CA THR A 495 -21.98 -9.91 -3.73
C THR A 495 -21.89 -8.55 -3.06
N LEU A 496 -20.72 -7.89 -3.14
CA LEU A 496 -20.47 -6.59 -2.51
C LEU A 496 -21.05 -5.43 -3.31
N ASP A 497 -21.17 -5.58 -4.64
CA ASP A 497 -21.80 -4.58 -5.53
C ASP A 497 -23.28 -4.39 -5.24
N SER A 498 -23.99 -5.45 -4.85
CA SER A 498 -25.38 -5.40 -4.43
C SER A 498 -25.50 -4.95 -2.97
N ARG A 499 -25.31 -3.66 -2.71
CA ARG A 499 -25.31 -3.09 -1.35
C ARG A 499 -26.66 -3.28 -0.65
N THR A 500 -26.65 -4.15 0.33
CA THR A 500 -27.79 -4.45 1.21
C THR A 500 -27.37 -4.23 2.67
N PRO A 501 -28.31 -4.12 3.62
CA PRO A 501 -27.96 -4.05 5.05
C PRO A 501 -27.13 -5.25 5.54
N TYR A 502 -27.18 -6.36 4.84
CA TYR A 502 -26.52 -7.62 5.20
C TYR A 502 -25.05 -7.71 4.77
N ASN A 503 -24.61 -6.83 3.84
CA ASN A 503 -23.25 -6.81 3.31
C ASN A 503 -22.63 -5.40 3.23
N TRP A 504 -23.34 -4.36 3.68
CA TRP A 504 -22.88 -2.98 3.55
C TRP A 504 -21.57 -2.71 4.30
N LEU A 505 -21.45 -3.19 5.54
CA LEU A 505 -20.21 -3.03 6.31
C LEU A 505 -19.06 -3.84 5.69
N ALA A 506 -19.36 -5.02 5.17
CA ALA A 506 -18.38 -5.84 4.44
C ALA A 506 -17.86 -5.08 3.20
N ALA A 507 -18.75 -4.44 2.44
CA ALA A 507 -18.38 -3.66 1.26
C ALA A 507 -17.53 -2.42 1.58
N VAL A 508 -17.66 -1.86 2.80
CA VAL A 508 -16.83 -0.73 3.27
C VAL A 508 -15.49 -1.21 3.86
N ALA A 509 -15.52 -2.35 4.59
CA ALA A 509 -14.37 -2.82 5.34
C ALA A 509 -13.36 -3.63 4.51
N VAL A 510 -13.83 -4.28 3.43
CA VAL A 510 -12.99 -5.20 2.65
C VAL A 510 -12.49 -4.52 1.38
N PRO A 511 -11.21 -4.16 1.31
CA PRO A 511 -10.60 -3.64 0.09
C PRO A 511 -10.42 -4.75 -0.96
N ASN A 512 -10.10 -4.36 -2.19
CA ASN A 512 -9.73 -5.32 -3.23
C ASN A 512 -8.35 -5.94 -2.92
N PHE A 513 -8.35 -7.21 -2.53
CA PHE A 513 -7.13 -7.96 -2.19
C PHE A 513 -6.39 -8.56 -3.41
N SER A 514 -6.93 -8.49 -4.62
CA SER A 514 -6.29 -9.11 -5.79
C SER A 514 -4.85 -8.63 -6.00
N ARG A 515 -4.64 -7.31 -6.00
CA ARG A 515 -3.30 -6.74 -6.13
C ARG A 515 -2.38 -7.10 -4.95
N ALA A 516 -2.93 -7.17 -3.74
CA ALA A 516 -2.15 -7.57 -2.58
C ALA A 516 -1.65 -9.01 -2.73
N ASN A 517 -2.52 -9.94 -3.13
CA ASN A 517 -2.17 -11.34 -3.35
C ASN A 517 -1.14 -11.51 -4.47
N GLN A 518 -1.29 -10.81 -5.60
CA GLN A 518 -0.32 -10.79 -6.69
C GLN A 518 1.04 -10.25 -6.23
N THR A 519 1.05 -9.18 -5.45
CA THR A 519 2.29 -8.59 -4.91
C THR A 519 3.00 -9.55 -3.96
N VAL A 520 2.26 -10.23 -3.07
CA VAL A 520 2.81 -11.25 -2.16
C VAL A 520 3.42 -12.39 -2.94
N ALA A 521 2.67 -12.96 -3.88
CA ALA A 521 3.14 -14.08 -4.71
C ALA A 521 4.39 -13.69 -5.50
N ARG A 522 4.37 -12.54 -6.17
CA ARG A 522 5.52 -12.05 -6.93
C ARG A 522 6.77 -11.87 -6.06
N ASN A 523 6.64 -11.22 -4.89
CA ASN A 523 7.79 -11.03 -4.01
C ASN A 523 8.32 -12.34 -3.43
N GLN A 524 7.45 -13.32 -3.16
CA GLN A 524 7.88 -14.64 -2.73
C GLN A 524 8.61 -15.39 -3.86
N THR A 525 8.12 -15.30 -5.09
CA THR A 525 8.79 -15.87 -6.27
C THR A 525 10.17 -15.24 -6.47
N LEU A 526 10.24 -13.91 -6.49
CA LEU A 526 11.52 -13.19 -6.62
C LEU A 526 12.52 -13.56 -5.51
N ALA A 527 12.04 -13.85 -4.30
CA ALA A 527 12.89 -14.37 -3.23
C ALA A 527 13.42 -15.77 -3.56
N GLY A 528 12.58 -16.66 -4.12
CA GLY A 528 13.01 -17.96 -4.61
C GLY A 528 14.05 -17.87 -5.73
N GLU A 529 13.81 -16.99 -6.70
CA GLU A 529 14.74 -16.71 -7.79
C GLU A 529 16.07 -16.11 -7.28
N ALA A 530 16.03 -15.21 -6.29
CA ALA A 530 17.23 -14.67 -5.65
C ALA A 530 18.10 -15.76 -5.02
N ILE A 531 17.48 -16.73 -4.35
CA ILE A 531 18.18 -17.88 -3.75
C ILE A 531 18.90 -18.68 -4.84
N VAL A 532 18.22 -18.96 -5.96
CA VAL A 532 18.81 -19.68 -7.11
C VAL A 532 19.91 -18.85 -7.77
N ALA A 533 19.68 -17.54 -7.94
CA ALA A 533 20.66 -16.62 -8.51
C ALA A 533 21.95 -16.56 -7.67
N CYS A 534 21.84 -16.53 -6.33
CA CYS A 534 22.99 -16.61 -5.45
C CYS A 534 23.76 -17.94 -5.64
N ALA A 535 23.07 -19.06 -5.78
CA ALA A 535 23.69 -20.36 -6.02
C ALA A 535 24.37 -20.43 -7.41
N LEU A 536 23.72 -19.90 -8.45
CA LEU A 536 24.28 -19.80 -9.80
C LEU A 536 25.57 -18.99 -9.83
N GLU A 537 25.58 -17.86 -9.13
CA GLU A 537 26.76 -16.99 -9.07
C GLU A 537 27.89 -17.65 -8.28
N GLN A 538 27.61 -18.30 -7.15
CA GLN A 538 28.60 -19.09 -6.41
C GLN A 538 29.18 -20.21 -7.28
N TYR A 539 28.35 -20.90 -8.06
CA TYR A 539 28.79 -21.92 -9.04
C TYR A 539 29.71 -21.29 -10.09
N ARG A 540 29.29 -20.15 -10.68
CA ARG A 540 30.07 -19.42 -11.69
C ARG A 540 31.46 -18.99 -11.17
N LEU A 541 31.51 -18.46 -9.95
CA LEU A 541 32.76 -18.04 -9.30
C LEU A 541 33.70 -19.22 -9.06
N GLN A 542 33.17 -20.43 -8.82
CA GLN A 542 33.97 -21.61 -8.55
C GLN A 542 34.40 -22.34 -9.82
N HIS A 543 33.56 -22.40 -10.86
CA HIS A 543 33.78 -23.21 -12.06
C HIS A 543 34.10 -22.39 -13.31
N GLY A 544 34.07 -21.05 -13.22
CA GLY A 544 34.34 -20.15 -14.34
C GLY A 544 33.21 -20.05 -15.37
N GLY A 545 32.04 -20.68 -15.13
CA GLY A 545 30.87 -20.65 -16.02
C GLY A 545 29.59 -21.07 -15.31
N LEU A 546 28.46 -20.89 -15.97
CA LEU A 546 27.15 -21.30 -15.47
C LEU A 546 26.88 -22.79 -15.72
N PRO A 547 26.11 -23.47 -14.83
CA PRO A 547 25.75 -24.87 -15.05
C PRO A 547 24.78 -25.04 -16.22
N GLU A 548 24.71 -26.24 -16.79
CA GLU A 548 23.74 -26.56 -17.85
C GLU A 548 22.30 -26.61 -17.28
N THR A 549 22.14 -27.15 -16.07
CA THR A 549 20.85 -27.28 -15.40
C THR A 549 20.94 -26.86 -13.92
N LEU A 550 19.82 -26.55 -13.30
CA LEU A 550 19.78 -26.16 -11.89
C LEU A 550 20.15 -27.28 -10.93
N GLU A 551 19.96 -28.55 -11.32
CA GLU A 551 20.30 -29.72 -10.49
C GLU A 551 21.79 -29.78 -10.14
N ALA A 552 22.63 -29.21 -11.01
CA ALA A 552 24.08 -29.13 -10.77
C ALA A 552 24.45 -28.25 -9.55
N LEU A 553 23.51 -27.45 -9.06
CA LEU A 553 23.70 -26.62 -7.85
C LEU A 553 23.52 -27.42 -6.56
N VAL A 554 22.82 -28.58 -6.62
CA VAL A 554 22.46 -29.40 -5.46
C VAL A 554 23.52 -30.49 -5.23
N PRO A 555 23.94 -30.77 -4.00
CA PRO A 555 23.62 -30.05 -2.76
C PRO A 555 24.66 -28.96 -2.40
N GLN A 556 25.67 -28.73 -3.25
CA GLN A 556 26.89 -27.98 -2.89
C GLN A 556 26.60 -26.47 -2.70
N PHE A 557 25.76 -25.88 -3.56
CA PHE A 557 25.47 -24.44 -3.57
C PHE A 557 24.07 -24.13 -3.01
N ILE A 558 23.19 -25.11 -3.01
CA ILE A 558 21.84 -25.04 -2.47
C ILE A 558 21.39 -26.43 -2.01
N GLN A 559 20.76 -26.53 -0.84
CA GLN A 559 20.29 -27.84 -0.34
C GLN A 559 19.11 -28.37 -1.14
N ASN A 560 18.13 -27.54 -1.43
CA ASN A 560 16.95 -27.86 -2.21
C ASN A 560 16.63 -26.70 -3.14
N LEU A 561 16.34 -27.01 -4.40
CA LEU A 561 15.88 -26.01 -5.36
C LEU A 561 14.49 -25.52 -4.99
N PRO A 562 14.26 -24.21 -4.91
CA PRO A 562 12.92 -23.68 -4.80
C PRO A 562 12.09 -24.07 -6.04
N HIS A 563 10.86 -24.48 -5.81
CA HIS A 563 9.90 -24.64 -6.91
C HIS A 563 9.19 -23.32 -7.19
N ASP A 564 8.61 -23.21 -8.37
CA ASP A 564 7.68 -22.13 -8.69
C ASP A 564 6.45 -22.26 -7.81
N ILE A 565 6.15 -21.22 -7.04
CA ILE A 565 4.97 -21.21 -6.15
C ILE A 565 3.65 -21.18 -6.93
N ILE A 566 3.71 -20.88 -8.23
CA ILE A 566 2.58 -20.99 -9.15
C ILE A 566 2.66 -22.36 -9.82
N GLY A 567 1.79 -23.28 -9.42
CA GLY A 567 1.71 -24.60 -10.02
C GLY A 567 2.71 -25.66 -9.51
N GLY A 568 3.67 -25.30 -8.66
CA GLY A 568 4.57 -26.25 -7.97
C GLY A 568 5.63 -26.94 -8.84
N LYS A 569 5.85 -26.47 -10.06
CA LYS A 569 6.89 -26.98 -10.95
C LYS A 569 8.26 -26.37 -10.64
N PRO A 570 9.38 -26.93 -11.14
CA PRO A 570 10.67 -26.25 -11.07
C PRO A 570 10.62 -24.89 -11.75
N LEU A 571 11.39 -23.91 -11.24
CA LEU A 571 11.62 -22.64 -11.93
C LEU A 571 12.25 -22.89 -13.30
N HIS A 572 11.87 -22.09 -14.28
CA HIS A 572 12.43 -22.16 -15.62
C HIS A 572 13.82 -21.55 -15.65
N TYR A 573 14.79 -22.30 -16.18
CA TYR A 573 16.19 -21.87 -16.31
C TYR A 573 16.72 -22.21 -17.71
N ARG A 574 17.40 -21.24 -18.31
CA ARG A 574 18.09 -21.42 -19.59
C ARG A 574 19.37 -20.59 -19.60
N ARG A 575 20.50 -21.26 -19.91
CA ARG A 575 21.73 -20.57 -20.24
C ARG A 575 21.56 -19.79 -21.55
N MET A 576 22.10 -18.59 -21.57
CA MET A 576 22.16 -17.73 -22.74
C MET A 576 23.62 -17.49 -23.13
N GLU A 577 23.83 -16.90 -24.28
CA GLU A 577 25.16 -16.50 -24.73
C GLU A 577 25.77 -15.45 -23.82
N GLU A 578 27.09 -15.26 -23.90
CA GLU A 578 27.84 -14.26 -23.11
C GLU A 578 27.80 -14.45 -21.59
N GLY A 579 27.60 -15.71 -21.11
CA GLY A 579 27.58 -16.00 -19.67
C GLY A 579 26.35 -15.45 -18.92
N ARG A 580 25.30 -15.10 -19.65
CA ARG A 580 23.99 -14.71 -19.10
C ARG A 580 23.09 -15.94 -18.93
N TYR A 581 22.03 -15.79 -18.17
CA TYR A 581 20.97 -16.79 -18.01
C TYR A 581 19.61 -16.13 -17.96
N LEU A 582 18.58 -16.91 -18.24
CA LEU A 582 17.18 -16.58 -18.05
C LEU A 582 16.65 -17.48 -16.93
N LEU A 583 16.12 -16.89 -15.88
CA LEU A 583 15.48 -17.57 -14.75
C LEU A 583 14.12 -16.91 -14.51
N TYR A 584 13.04 -17.70 -14.46
CA TYR A 584 11.71 -17.15 -14.34
C TYR A 584 10.68 -18.15 -13.80
N SER A 585 9.59 -17.61 -13.31
CA SER A 585 8.33 -18.28 -12.96
C SER A 585 7.28 -17.95 -14.01
N VAL A 586 6.32 -18.84 -14.21
CA VAL A 586 5.19 -18.63 -15.14
C VAL A 586 4.23 -17.50 -14.71
N GLY A 587 4.49 -16.87 -13.56
CA GLY A 587 3.70 -15.72 -13.13
C GLY A 587 2.25 -16.02 -12.77
N TRP A 588 1.46 -14.94 -12.55
CA TRP A 588 0.07 -15.06 -12.06
C TRP A 588 -0.88 -15.74 -13.05
N ASN A 589 -0.67 -15.54 -14.35
CA ASN A 589 -1.49 -16.15 -15.39
C ASN A 589 -1.31 -17.67 -15.53
N GLY A 590 -0.25 -18.24 -14.93
CA GLY A 590 0.06 -19.67 -14.95
C GLY A 590 0.46 -20.20 -16.33
N GLN A 591 0.76 -19.32 -17.30
CA GLN A 591 1.18 -19.68 -18.66
C GLN A 591 2.67 -19.37 -18.83
N ASP A 592 3.38 -20.27 -19.51
CA ASP A 592 4.78 -20.07 -19.84
C ASP A 592 4.89 -19.17 -21.08
N ASP A 593 5.22 -17.92 -20.86
CA ASP A 593 5.44 -16.90 -21.90
C ASP A 593 6.93 -16.85 -22.35
N ALA A 594 7.67 -17.94 -22.16
CA ALA A 594 9.08 -18.14 -22.53
C ALA A 594 10.05 -17.10 -21.93
N GLY A 595 9.76 -16.61 -20.73
CA GLY A 595 10.54 -15.59 -20.03
C GLY A 595 10.22 -14.17 -20.49
N THR A 596 9.02 -13.94 -20.99
CA THR A 596 8.55 -12.61 -21.38
C THR A 596 7.90 -11.92 -20.19
N ALA A 597 8.56 -10.91 -19.64
CA ALA A 597 7.99 -10.09 -18.57
C ALA A 597 6.93 -9.13 -19.11
N ALA A 598 5.84 -8.94 -18.36
CA ALA A 598 4.82 -7.94 -18.67
C ALA A 598 4.83 -6.79 -17.66
N ASP A 599 4.26 -5.66 -18.05
CA ASP A 599 4.17 -4.45 -17.21
C ASP A 599 3.27 -4.66 -15.98
N GLN A 600 2.23 -5.48 -16.12
CA GLN A 600 1.31 -5.79 -15.03
C GLN A 600 1.71 -7.12 -14.37
N PRO A 601 1.70 -7.19 -13.02
CA PRO A 601 2.00 -8.45 -12.31
C PRO A 601 1.03 -9.61 -12.60
N SER A 602 -0.15 -9.32 -13.17
CA SER A 602 -1.16 -10.30 -13.57
C SER A 602 -0.84 -10.99 -14.91
N ASP A 603 0.05 -10.39 -15.70
CA ASP A 603 0.30 -10.82 -17.07
C ASP A 603 1.78 -11.22 -17.23
N GLY A 604 2.05 -12.21 -18.08
CA GLY A 604 3.41 -12.66 -18.39
C GLY A 604 4.18 -13.31 -17.24
N ASP A 605 5.40 -13.68 -17.55
CA ASP A 605 6.31 -14.35 -16.62
C ASP A 605 6.94 -13.37 -15.60
N TRP A 606 7.26 -13.89 -14.42
CA TRP A 606 8.07 -13.15 -13.45
C TRP A 606 9.53 -13.54 -13.63
N VAL A 607 10.29 -12.59 -14.15
CA VAL A 607 11.67 -12.83 -14.60
C VAL A 607 12.65 -12.20 -13.62
N TRP A 608 13.67 -12.99 -13.28
CA TRP A 608 14.80 -12.53 -12.46
C TRP A 608 15.68 -11.53 -13.20
#